data_f648da2eab10e42d174aa99ba3f07635
#
_entry.id   f648da2eab10e42d174aa99ba3f07635
#
_cell.length_a   1.000
_cell.length_b   1.000
_cell.length_c   1.000
_cell.angle_alpha   90.00
_cell.angle_beta   90.00
_cell.angle_gamma   90.00
#
_symmetry.space_group_name_H-M   'P 1'
#
loop_
_entity.id
_entity.type
_entity.pdbx_description
1 polymer ?
#
loop_
_entity_poly.entity_id
_entity_poly.type
_entity_poly.pdbx_seq_one_letter_code
_entity_poly.pdbx_strand_id
1 'polypeptide(L)'
;TYAQGKEFTLEPKASYCAFGFYHGLMEILVGTEGDALKAREFCAYVDEQLSGKRPGAKFACYHGVGHGWASYHEDNPDERTIVSSSLPFCEKFAETQQQLLLCATGVFDTIAIFYYNPSYGLVMNQEDPLWLCREQEKEIYQEACYREMVTALLWLADYDVSKAVRMVEEFVEDDYKSIALGDIVDASTRFVMNTPKLFDVIPTCRSLKEPLHLVCVEGFLRGVMQFGAPEVEYKKALEVCQDPVFFENERQTCFAAVLNYSGALYSKEKVQNICESVEEKYRTETCNTQ
;
A
#
# COMPACT_ATOMS: atom_id res chain seq x y z
N THR A 1 -17.40 -18.44 -14.18
CA THR A 1 -16.83 -17.13 -13.88
C THR A 1 -17.93 -16.19 -13.42
N TYR A 2 -17.60 -15.15 -12.63
CA TYR A 2 -18.54 -14.15 -12.10
C TYR A 2 -19.43 -13.56 -13.23
N ALA A 3 -18.80 -13.17 -14.34
CA ALA A 3 -19.49 -12.65 -15.52
C ALA A 3 -20.46 -13.64 -16.22
N GLN A 4 -20.39 -14.92 -15.90
CA GLN A 4 -21.25 -15.96 -16.48
C GLN A 4 -22.36 -16.43 -15.52
N GLY A 5 -22.56 -15.72 -14.39
CA GLY A 5 -23.57 -16.08 -13.39
C GLY A 5 -23.33 -17.43 -12.71
N LYS A 6 -22.13 -17.98 -12.78
CA LYS A 6 -21.75 -19.17 -12.01
C LYS A 6 -21.37 -18.75 -10.61
N GLU A 7 -21.78 -19.52 -9.62
CA GLU A 7 -21.32 -19.34 -8.24
C GLU A 7 -19.80 -19.35 -8.21
N PHE A 8 -19.21 -18.19 -7.90
CA PHE A 8 -17.79 -17.99 -7.76
C PHE A 8 -17.53 -17.68 -6.30
N THR A 9 -16.83 -18.56 -5.60
CA THR A 9 -16.47 -18.36 -4.20
C THR A 9 -15.07 -17.81 -4.11
N LEU A 10 -14.92 -16.65 -3.47
CA LEU A 10 -13.63 -16.08 -3.14
C LEU A 10 -13.07 -16.75 -1.88
N GLU A 11 -11.91 -17.34 -2.02
CA GLU A 11 -11.16 -17.87 -0.87
C GLU A 11 -10.20 -16.81 -0.31
N PRO A 12 -9.84 -16.89 1.00
CA PRO A 12 -8.84 -16.01 1.60
C PRO A 12 -7.50 -15.97 0.86
N LYS A 13 -7.16 -17.05 0.14
CA LYS A 13 -5.94 -17.15 -0.68
C LYS A 13 -5.85 -16.10 -1.79
N ALA A 14 -6.97 -15.59 -2.27
CA ALA A 14 -7.00 -14.48 -3.23
C ALA A 14 -6.38 -13.18 -2.66
N SER A 15 -6.24 -13.09 -1.33
CA SER A 15 -5.63 -11.95 -0.64
C SER A 15 -4.14 -12.15 -0.31
N TYR A 16 -3.53 -13.25 -0.77
CA TYR A 16 -2.10 -13.48 -0.55
C TYR A 16 -1.26 -12.60 -1.49
N CYS A 17 0.04 -12.53 -1.22
CA CYS A 17 1.00 -11.75 -2.02
C CYS A 17 0.58 -10.27 -2.16
N ALA A 18 0.37 -9.59 -1.03
CA ALA A 18 -0.02 -8.18 -0.98
C ALA A 18 -1.28 -7.87 -1.83
N PHE A 19 -2.25 -8.79 -1.83
CA PHE A 19 -3.52 -8.66 -2.55
C PHE A 19 -3.40 -8.55 -4.09
N GLY A 20 -2.26 -8.91 -4.69
CA GLY A 20 -1.98 -8.76 -6.13
C GLY A 20 -3.01 -9.41 -7.07
N PHE A 21 -3.78 -10.41 -6.60
CA PHE A 21 -4.88 -10.99 -7.38
C PHE A 21 -5.92 -9.94 -7.80
N TYR A 22 -6.23 -8.97 -6.93
CA TYR A 22 -7.24 -7.95 -7.22
C TYR A 22 -6.75 -6.96 -8.26
N HIS A 23 -5.45 -6.63 -8.28
CA HIS A 23 -4.86 -5.78 -9.31
C HIS A 23 -5.07 -6.41 -10.70
N GLY A 24 -4.54 -7.61 -10.93
CA GLY A 24 -4.67 -8.27 -12.24
C GLY A 24 -6.12 -8.58 -12.65
N LEU A 25 -7.00 -8.90 -11.69
CA LEU A 25 -8.42 -9.12 -12.00
C LEU A 25 -9.10 -7.81 -12.44
N MET A 26 -8.82 -6.69 -11.77
CA MET A 26 -9.40 -5.39 -12.11
C MET A 26 -8.83 -4.83 -13.40
N GLU A 27 -7.56 -5.04 -13.71
CA GLU A 27 -6.98 -4.72 -15.02
C GLU A 27 -7.77 -5.39 -16.16
N ILE A 28 -8.20 -6.64 -15.98
CA ILE A 28 -9.02 -7.33 -16.98
C ILE A 28 -10.46 -6.80 -16.98
N LEU A 29 -11.11 -6.70 -15.82
CA LEU A 29 -12.54 -6.34 -15.75
C LEU A 29 -12.79 -4.89 -16.14
N VAL A 30 -11.99 -3.97 -15.63
CA VAL A 30 -12.17 -2.53 -15.85
C VAL A 30 -11.50 -2.09 -17.14
N GLY A 31 -10.26 -2.56 -17.39
CA GLY A 31 -9.50 -2.21 -18.59
C GLY A 31 -10.13 -2.71 -19.88
N THR A 32 -10.83 -3.87 -19.86
CA THR A 32 -11.48 -4.41 -21.08
C THR A 32 -12.94 -4.03 -21.22
N GLU A 33 -13.70 -3.94 -20.13
CA GLU A 33 -15.14 -3.69 -20.17
C GLU A 33 -15.51 -2.22 -19.90
N GLY A 34 -14.65 -1.47 -19.19
CA GLY A 34 -14.86 -0.05 -18.86
C GLY A 34 -16.08 0.21 -17.94
N ASP A 35 -16.58 -0.82 -17.25
CA ASP A 35 -17.85 -0.76 -16.54
C ASP A 35 -17.63 -0.52 -15.03
N ALA A 36 -17.76 0.74 -14.60
CA ALA A 36 -17.64 1.15 -13.21
C ALA A 36 -18.68 0.48 -12.30
N LEU A 37 -19.89 0.19 -12.80
CA LEU A 37 -20.93 -0.43 -11.99
C LEU A 37 -20.59 -1.89 -11.68
N LYS A 38 -20.16 -2.65 -12.68
CA LYS A 38 -19.69 -4.03 -12.47
C LYS A 38 -18.49 -4.11 -11.54
N ALA A 39 -17.54 -3.19 -11.66
CA ALA A 39 -16.40 -3.12 -10.77
C ALA A 39 -16.84 -2.88 -9.31
N ARG A 40 -17.81 -1.98 -9.10
CA ARG A 40 -18.39 -1.71 -7.78
C ARG A 40 -19.10 -2.93 -7.21
N GLU A 41 -19.95 -3.57 -8.00
CA GLU A 41 -20.64 -4.80 -7.61
C GLU A 41 -19.66 -5.90 -7.22
N PHE A 42 -18.57 -6.03 -7.96
CA PHE A 42 -17.54 -7.01 -7.63
C PHE A 42 -16.82 -6.66 -6.32
N CYS A 43 -16.44 -5.40 -6.05
CA CYS A 43 -15.81 -5.02 -4.79
C CYS A 43 -16.78 -5.16 -3.58
N ALA A 44 -18.08 -4.94 -3.79
CA ALA A 44 -19.10 -5.23 -2.77
C ALA A 44 -19.17 -6.75 -2.48
N TYR A 45 -19.10 -7.58 -3.52
CA TYR A 45 -19.04 -9.03 -3.37
C TYR A 45 -17.76 -9.49 -2.63
N VAL A 46 -16.60 -8.88 -2.92
CA VAL A 46 -15.34 -9.15 -2.18
C VAL A 46 -15.52 -8.86 -0.69
N ASP A 47 -16.13 -7.71 -0.35
CA ASP A 47 -16.39 -7.35 1.04
C ASP A 47 -17.33 -8.37 1.72
N GLU A 48 -18.43 -8.73 1.07
CA GLU A 48 -19.37 -9.74 1.58
C GLU A 48 -18.70 -11.09 1.88
N GLN A 49 -17.83 -11.56 0.98
CA GLN A 49 -17.19 -12.87 1.11
C GLN A 49 -16.01 -12.90 2.09
N LEU A 50 -15.29 -11.79 2.25
CA LEU A 50 -14.00 -11.78 2.92
C LEU A 50 -13.88 -10.83 4.12
N SER A 51 -14.86 -9.94 4.39
CA SER A 51 -14.77 -8.97 5.50
C SER A 51 -14.50 -9.61 6.86
N GLY A 52 -15.02 -10.79 7.11
CA GLY A 52 -14.78 -11.54 8.36
C GLY A 52 -13.47 -12.32 8.41
N LYS A 53 -12.75 -12.46 7.29
CA LYS A 53 -11.54 -13.29 7.16
C LYS A 53 -10.31 -12.49 6.74
N ARG A 54 -10.46 -11.59 5.79
CA ARG A 54 -9.44 -10.74 5.18
C ARG A 54 -10.02 -9.34 4.90
N PRO A 55 -10.24 -8.52 5.93
CA PRO A 55 -10.93 -7.23 5.79
C PRO A 55 -10.27 -6.27 4.80
N GLY A 56 -8.94 -6.36 4.61
CA GLY A 56 -8.18 -5.55 3.64
C GLY A 56 -8.50 -5.86 2.18
N ALA A 57 -9.12 -7.00 1.87
CA ALA A 57 -9.40 -7.41 0.49
C ALA A 57 -10.26 -6.41 -0.28
N LYS A 58 -11.25 -5.79 0.38
CA LYS A 58 -12.09 -4.76 -0.25
C LYS A 58 -11.30 -3.51 -0.61
N PHE A 59 -10.34 -3.11 0.22
CA PHE A 59 -9.51 -1.92 -0.04
C PHE A 59 -8.62 -2.16 -1.26
N ALA A 60 -8.00 -3.35 -1.34
CA ALA A 60 -7.23 -3.76 -2.49
C ALA A 60 -8.08 -3.87 -3.77
N CYS A 61 -9.36 -4.25 -3.65
CA CYS A 61 -10.28 -4.25 -4.78
C CYS A 61 -10.52 -2.83 -5.33
N TYR A 62 -10.79 -1.85 -4.45
CA TYR A 62 -10.97 -0.46 -4.86
C TYR A 62 -9.70 0.13 -5.49
N HIS A 63 -8.54 -0.17 -4.93
CA HIS A 63 -7.25 0.20 -5.50
C HIS A 63 -7.04 -0.42 -6.89
N GLY A 64 -7.32 -1.71 -7.03
CA GLY A 64 -7.24 -2.43 -8.31
C GLY A 64 -8.16 -1.86 -9.40
N VAL A 65 -9.29 -1.24 -9.05
CA VAL A 65 -10.15 -0.55 -10.01
C VAL A 65 -9.42 0.64 -10.65
N GLY A 66 -8.68 1.42 -9.86
CA GLY A 66 -7.83 2.51 -10.37
C GLY A 66 -6.77 2.01 -11.34
N HIS A 67 -6.10 0.92 -10.98
CA HIS A 67 -5.15 0.23 -11.86
C HIS A 67 -5.78 -0.17 -13.20
N GLY A 68 -6.91 -0.87 -13.15
CA GLY A 68 -7.56 -1.36 -14.34
C GLY A 68 -7.93 -0.24 -15.32
N TRP A 69 -8.41 0.90 -14.81
CA TRP A 69 -8.77 2.03 -15.66
C TRP A 69 -7.55 2.77 -16.19
N ALA A 70 -6.53 3.00 -15.36
CA ALA A 70 -5.29 3.65 -15.78
C ALA A 70 -4.52 2.82 -16.82
N SER A 71 -4.49 1.51 -16.68
CA SER A 71 -3.84 0.59 -17.64
C SER A 71 -4.50 0.58 -19.03
N TYR A 72 -5.76 1.01 -19.15
CA TYR A 72 -6.41 1.16 -20.46
C TYR A 72 -5.70 2.17 -21.38
N HIS A 73 -4.87 3.05 -20.83
CA HIS A 73 -4.09 4.05 -21.57
C HIS A 73 -2.65 3.59 -21.91
N GLU A 74 -2.36 2.28 -21.79
CA GLU A 74 -1.03 1.71 -22.02
C GLU A 74 -0.48 1.97 -23.44
N ASP A 75 -1.36 2.01 -24.47
CA ASP A 75 -0.95 2.20 -25.87
C ASP A 75 -0.41 3.61 -26.19
N ASN A 76 -0.68 4.60 -25.35
CA ASN A 76 -0.19 5.97 -25.54
C ASN A 76 0.00 6.67 -24.18
N PRO A 77 0.97 6.21 -23.40
CA PRO A 77 1.15 6.70 -22.04
C PRO A 77 1.62 8.16 -22.01
N ASP A 78 0.82 8.99 -21.40
CA ASP A 78 1.13 10.35 -20.99
C ASP A 78 0.48 10.57 -19.62
N GLU A 79 1.26 10.96 -18.62
CA GLU A 79 0.84 11.02 -17.22
C GLU A 79 -0.41 11.89 -17.04
N ARG A 80 -0.46 13.06 -17.70
CA ARG A 80 -1.61 13.97 -17.57
C ARG A 80 -2.86 13.37 -18.22
N THR A 81 -2.71 12.66 -19.34
CA THR A 81 -3.81 11.96 -20.00
C THR A 81 -4.34 10.84 -19.12
N ILE A 82 -3.47 10.03 -18.54
CA ILE A 82 -3.85 8.96 -17.60
C ILE A 82 -4.62 9.55 -16.43
N VAL A 83 -4.07 10.58 -15.77
CA VAL A 83 -4.70 11.23 -14.60
C VAL A 83 -6.04 11.86 -14.97
N SER A 84 -6.08 12.67 -16.04
CA SER A 84 -7.29 13.42 -16.42
C SER A 84 -8.45 12.54 -16.86
N SER A 85 -8.17 11.34 -17.38
CA SER A 85 -9.20 10.36 -17.73
C SER A 85 -9.60 9.47 -16.55
N SER A 86 -8.64 9.12 -15.67
CA SER A 86 -8.84 8.11 -14.64
C SER A 86 -9.44 8.67 -13.36
N LEU A 87 -9.04 9.85 -12.89
CA LEU A 87 -9.60 10.44 -11.67
C LEU A 87 -11.10 10.75 -11.78
N PRO A 88 -11.65 11.29 -12.90
CA PRO A 88 -13.10 11.41 -13.06
C PRO A 88 -13.84 10.07 -13.09
N PHE A 89 -13.19 8.98 -13.53
CA PHE A 89 -13.75 7.65 -13.41
C PHE A 89 -13.82 7.22 -11.95
N CYS A 90 -12.75 7.42 -11.16
CA CYS A 90 -12.75 7.16 -9.72
C CYS A 90 -13.86 7.93 -8.98
N GLU A 91 -14.12 9.20 -9.37
CA GLU A 91 -15.22 9.99 -8.80
C GLU A 91 -16.61 9.38 -9.06
N LYS A 92 -16.82 8.81 -10.26
CA LYS A 92 -18.07 8.12 -10.59
C LYS A 92 -18.20 6.76 -9.91
N PHE A 93 -17.08 6.09 -9.73
CA PHE A 93 -17.01 4.78 -9.10
C PHE A 93 -17.22 4.86 -7.59
N ALA A 94 -16.59 5.83 -6.92
CA ALA A 94 -16.56 5.95 -5.47
C ALA A 94 -17.88 6.47 -4.87
N GLU A 95 -18.31 5.88 -3.77
CA GLU A 95 -19.45 6.33 -2.95
C GLU A 95 -18.97 7.03 -1.66
N THR A 96 -17.71 6.86 -1.30
CA THR A 96 -17.09 7.46 -0.12
C THR A 96 -15.72 8.03 -0.45
N GLN A 97 -15.23 8.97 0.40
CA GLN A 97 -13.88 9.53 0.24
C GLN A 97 -12.80 8.45 0.33
N GLN A 98 -12.98 7.43 1.18
CA GLN A 98 -12.04 6.32 1.28
C GLN A 98 -11.96 5.51 -0.03
N GLN A 99 -13.11 5.21 -0.66
CA GLN A 99 -13.13 4.53 -1.96
C GLN A 99 -12.48 5.39 -3.05
N LEU A 100 -12.71 6.71 -3.02
CA LEU A 100 -12.09 7.64 -3.95
C LEU A 100 -10.57 7.66 -3.78
N LEU A 101 -10.07 7.77 -2.54
CA LEU A 101 -8.64 7.71 -2.25
C LEU A 101 -8.03 6.42 -2.78
N LEU A 102 -8.63 5.27 -2.48
CA LEU A 102 -8.11 3.98 -2.89
C LEU A 102 -8.12 3.79 -4.42
N CYS A 103 -9.16 4.24 -5.11
CA CYS A 103 -9.15 4.22 -6.57
C CYS A 103 -8.06 5.15 -7.13
N ALA A 104 -7.91 6.34 -6.58
CA ALA A 104 -6.87 7.29 -7.00
C ALA A 104 -5.45 6.73 -6.73
N THR A 105 -5.21 6.03 -5.61
CA THR A 105 -3.92 5.37 -5.38
C THR A 105 -3.62 4.36 -6.48
N GLY A 106 -4.58 3.54 -6.92
CA GLY A 106 -4.38 2.62 -8.04
C GLY A 106 -3.99 3.30 -9.36
N VAL A 107 -4.53 4.50 -9.62
CA VAL A 107 -4.15 5.30 -10.81
C VAL A 107 -2.68 5.71 -10.73
N PHE A 108 -2.23 6.26 -9.61
CA PHE A 108 -0.85 6.72 -9.44
C PHE A 108 0.15 5.57 -9.33
N ASP A 109 -0.24 4.43 -8.74
CA ASP A 109 0.60 3.23 -8.72
C ASP A 109 0.84 2.69 -10.15
N THR A 110 -0.16 2.73 -11.03
CA THR A 110 0.02 2.38 -12.45
C THR A 110 1.07 3.28 -13.11
N ILE A 111 1.04 4.59 -12.87
CA ILE A 111 2.04 5.51 -13.42
C ILE A 111 3.43 5.18 -12.86
N ALA A 112 3.54 4.91 -11.55
CA ALA A 112 4.80 4.51 -10.93
C ALA A 112 5.34 3.21 -11.55
N ILE A 113 4.47 2.21 -11.80
CA ILE A 113 4.82 0.96 -12.47
C ILE A 113 5.32 1.22 -13.90
N PHE A 114 4.67 2.13 -14.63
CA PHE A 114 5.08 2.46 -16.00
C PHE A 114 6.47 3.09 -16.06
N TYR A 115 6.88 3.85 -15.05
CA TYR A 115 8.25 4.34 -14.93
C TYR A 115 9.29 3.25 -14.69
N TYR A 116 8.93 2.16 -13.99
CA TYR A 116 9.86 1.03 -13.77
C TYR A 116 10.10 0.20 -15.02
N ASN A 117 9.14 0.17 -15.93
CA ASN A 117 9.20 -0.67 -17.11
C ASN A 117 9.23 0.17 -18.38
N PRO A 118 10.41 0.35 -19.00
CA PRO A 118 10.57 1.16 -20.20
C PRO A 118 9.70 0.73 -21.39
N SER A 119 9.15 -0.49 -21.38
CA SER A 119 8.27 -0.97 -22.45
C SER A 119 6.94 -0.20 -22.51
N TYR A 120 6.52 0.42 -21.41
CA TYR A 120 5.33 1.27 -21.37
C TYR A 120 5.56 2.69 -21.92
N GLY A 121 6.81 3.10 -22.10
CA GLY A 121 7.16 4.36 -22.79
C GLY A 121 7.10 5.62 -21.92
N LEU A 122 6.71 5.56 -20.65
CA LEU A 122 6.82 6.69 -19.72
C LEU A 122 8.28 6.90 -19.28
N VAL A 123 8.67 8.16 -19.22
CA VAL A 123 10.02 8.55 -18.77
C VAL A 123 9.88 9.52 -17.61
N MET A 124 10.31 9.06 -16.42
CA MET A 124 10.25 9.89 -15.22
C MET A 124 11.18 11.10 -15.32
N ASN A 125 10.67 12.27 -14.93
CA ASN A 125 11.48 13.47 -14.77
C ASN A 125 12.39 13.31 -13.54
N GLN A 126 13.68 13.08 -13.76
CA GLN A 126 14.65 12.85 -12.68
C GLN A 126 14.99 14.12 -11.87
N GLU A 127 14.81 15.32 -12.44
CA GLU A 127 15.02 16.59 -11.74
C GLU A 127 13.85 16.92 -10.81
N ASP A 128 12.66 16.43 -11.14
CA ASP A 128 11.43 16.64 -10.38
C ASP A 128 10.52 15.42 -10.46
N PRO A 129 10.86 14.32 -9.76
CA PRO A 129 10.19 13.03 -9.92
C PRO A 129 8.75 13.01 -9.40
N LEU A 130 8.37 13.97 -8.55
CA LEU A 130 7.03 14.06 -7.95
C LEU A 130 6.24 15.31 -8.40
N TRP A 131 6.63 15.90 -9.54
CA TRP A 131 5.95 17.07 -10.11
C TRP A 131 4.44 16.86 -10.30
N LEU A 132 4.06 15.63 -10.71
CA LEU A 132 2.68 15.27 -10.96
C LEU A 132 1.80 15.36 -9.70
N CYS A 133 2.36 15.08 -8.52
CA CYS A 133 1.63 15.17 -7.26
C CYS A 133 1.31 16.63 -6.89
N ARG A 134 2.24 17.56 -7.15
CA ARG A 134 2.03 18.99 -6.91
C ARG A 134 1.05 19.63 -7.89
N GLU A 135 0.87 19.05 -9.08
CA GLU A 135 -0.14 19.52 -10.06
C GLU A 135 -1.58 19.12 -9.68
N GLN A 136 -1.78 18.23 -8.71
CA GLN A 136 -3.14 17.84 -8.32
C GLN A 136 -3.81 18.95 -7.52
N GLU A 137 -5.01 19.36 -7.96
CA GLU A 137 -5.77 20.44 -7.31
C GLU A 137 -6.46 20.01 -6.01
N LYS A 138 -6.84 18.73 -5.91
CA LYS A 138 -7.54 18.18 -4.74
C LYS A 138 -6.55 17.48 -3.80
N GLU A 139 -6.62 17.82 -2.52
CA GLU A 139 -5.81 17.26 -1.47
C GLU A 139 -5.84 15.71 -1.46
N ILE A 140 -7.03 15.12 -1.65
CA ILE A 140 -7.17 13.66 -1.75
C ILE A 140 -6.36 13.05 -2.90
N TYR A 141 -6.18 13.77 -4.00
CA TYR A 141 -5.38 13.30 -5.13
C TYR A 141 -3.89 13.55 -4.91
N GLN A 142 -3.53 14.63 -4.23
CA GLN A 142 -2.15 14.84 -3.78
C GLN A 142 -1.74 13.72 -2.82
N GLU A 143 -2.57 13.42 -1.83
CA GLU A 143 -2.33 12.30 -0.91
C GLU A 143 -2.14 10.97 -1.66
N ALA A 144 -3.08 10.62 -2.55
CA ALA A 144 -3.01 9.39 -3.35
C ALA A 144 -1.72 9.34 -4.19
N CYS A 145 -1.34 10.46 -4.81
CA CYS A 145 -0.15 10.56 -5.62
C CYS A 145 1.12 10.37 -4.78
N TYR A 146 1.26 11.06 -3.65
CA TYR A 146 2.44 10.91 -2.80
C TYR A 146 2.56 9.51 -2.19
N ARG A 147 1.46 8.83 -1.90
CA ARG A 147 1.49 7.43 -1.43
C ARG A 147 2.17 6.48 -2.41
N GLU A 148 1.85 6.61 -3.67
CA GLU A 148 2.26 5.62 -4.68
C GLU A 148 3.50 6.07 -5.47
N MET A 149 3.52 7.32 -5.91
CA MET A 149 4.63 7.82 -6.73
C MET A 149 5.98 7.83 -6.01
N VAL A 150 6.00 7.88 -4.66
CA VAL A 150 7.25 7.76 -3.90
C VAL A 150 7.94 6.42 -4.10
N THR A 151 7.22 5.37 -4.49
CA THR A 151 7.83 4.08 -4.83
C THR A 151 8.77 4.19 -6.03
N ALA A 152 8.53 5.13 -6.94
CA ALA A 152 9.42 5.43 -8.06
C ALA A 152 10.76 6.00 -7.61
N LEU A 153 10.83 6.67 -6.45
CA LEU A 153 12.09 7.13 -5.86
C LEU A 153 13.01 5.96 -5.46
N LEU A 154 12.46 4.78 -5.13
CA LEU A 154 13.27 3.58 -4.89
C LEU A 154 14.05 3.16 -6.13
N TRP A 155 13.44 3.26 -7.30
CA TRP A 155 14.13 2.98 -8.56
C TRP A 155 15.25 4.00 -8.83
N LEU A 156 15.00 5.30 -8.66
CA LEU A 156 16.01 6.34 -8.77
C LEU A 156 17.13 6.21 -7.74
N ALA A 157 16.81 5.61 -6.59
CA ALA A 157 17.76 5.34 -5.52
C ALA A 157 18.55 4.04 -5.73
N ASP A 158 18.37 3.31 -6.84
CA ASP A 158 18.94 1.97 -7.05
C ASP A 158 18.57 0.99 -5.92
N TYR A 159 17.34 1.13 -5.38
CA TYR A 159 16.81 0.37 -4.24
C TYR A 159 17.58 0.57 -2.91
N ASP A 160 18.39 1.62 -2.81
CA ASP A 160 19.01 2.05 -1.56
C ASP A 160 17.98 2.83 -0.72
N VAL A 161 17.49 2.22 0.36
CA VAL A 161 16.48 2.82 1.22
C VAL A 161 16.95 4.14 1.85
N SER A 162 18.22 4.24 2.22
CA SER A 162 18.76 5.47 2.83
C SER A 162 18.80 6.62 1.84
N LYS A 163 19.12 6.34 0.57
CA LYS A 163 19.05 7.32 -0.51
C LYS A 163 17.59 7.69 -0.80
N ALA A 164 16.70 6.73 -0.88
CA ALA A 164 15.27 6.95 -1.13
C ALA A 164 14.62 7.80 -0.04
N VAL A 165 14.93 7.55 1.24
CA VAL A 165 14.44 8.36 2.37
C VAL A 165 14.93 9.83 2.26
N ARG A 166 16.20 10.05 1.90
CA ARG A 166 16.69 11.43 1.66
C ARG A 166 15.96 12.11 0.51
N MET A 167 15.60 11.36 -0.56
CA MET A 167 14.81 11.91 -1.66
C MET A 167 13.40 12.29 -1.23
N VAL A 168 12.78 11.54 -0.29
CA VAL A 168 11.51 11.97 0.31
C VAL A 168 11.66 13.31 1.05
N GLU A 169 12.74 13.49 1.82
CA GLU A 169 13.00 14.76 2.50
C GLU A 169 13.21 15.93 1.51
N GLU A 170 13.77 15.67 0.33
CA GLU A 170 14.05 16.66 -0.71
C GLU A 170 12.86 17.00 -1.59
N PHE A 171 12.11 16.00 -2.06
CA PHE A 171 11.11 16.16 -3.11
C PHE A 171 9.66 16.18 -2.61
N VAL A 172 9.41 15.76 -1.36
CA VAL A 172 8.05 15.72 -0.80
C VAL A 172 7.77 16.93 0.07
N GLU A 173 6.60 17.53 -0.10
CA GLU A 173 6.10 18.63 0.74
C GLU A 173 5.87 18.19 2.18
N ASP A 174 6.07 19.09 3.15
CA ASP A 174 6.06 18.75 4.58
C ASP A 174 4.76 18.07 5.02
N ASP A 175 3.62 18.46 4.48
CA ASP A 175 2.31 17.91 4.82
C ASP A 175 2.17 16.43 4.41
N TYR A 176 2.92 15.97 3.42
CA TYR A 176 2.88 14.60 2.90
C TYR A 176 4.08 13.74 3.29
N LYS A 177 5.11 14.31 3.93
CA LYS A 177 6.35 13.58 4.27
C LYS A 177 6.11 12.33 5.12
N SER A 178 5.20 12.40 6.09
CA SER A 178 4.91 11.25 6.94
C SER A 178 4.31 10.09 6.14
N ILE A 179 3.37 10.38 5.25
CA ILE A 179 2.72 9.37 4.39
C ILE A 179 3.75 8.78 3.44
N ALA A 180 4.43 9.63 2.68
CA ALA A 180 5.42 9.25 1.69
C ALA A 180 6.58 8.42 2.30
N LEU A 181 7.08 8.84 3.47
CA LEU A 181 8.12 8.13 4.19
C LEU A 181 7.67 6.74 4.63
N GLY A 182 6.48 6.64 5.21
CA GLY A 182 5.92 5.35 5.61
C GLY A 182 5.79 4.40 4.42
N ASP A 183 5.27 4.88 3.29
CA ASP A 183 4.99 4.05 2.12
C ASP A 183 6.27 3.66 1.36
N ILE A 184 7.29 4.54 1.25
CA ILE A 184 8.56 4.16 0.62
C ILE A 184 9.34 3.13 1.45
N VAL A 185 9.30 3.23 2.78
CA VAL A 185 9.97 2.27 3.67
C VAL A 185 9.24 0.92 3.66
N ASP A 186 7.90 0.92 3.66
CA ASP A 186 7.07 -0.26 3.45
C ASP A 186 7.47 -0.98 2.15
N ALA A 187 7.41 -0.28 1.02
CA ALA A 187 7.75 -0.83 -0.29
C ALA A 187 9.20 -1.33 -0.37
N SER A 188 10.16 -0.65 0.29
CA SER A 188 11.56 -1.06 0.29
C SER A 188 11.81 -2.37 1.04
N THR A 189 10.99 -2.68 2.04
CA THR A 189 11.14 -3.86 2.90
C THR A 189 11.06 -5.16 2.10
N ARG A 190 10.27 -5.22 1.02
CA ARG A 190 10.18 -6.40 0.14
C ARG A 190 11.52 -6.87 -0.40
N PHE A 191 12.47 -5.96 -0.62
CA PHE A 191 13.78 -6.28 -1.19
C PHE A 191 14.78 -6.82 -0.16
N VAL A 192 14.54 -6.55 1.12
CA VAL A 192 15.46 -6.94 2.20
C VAL A 192 14.88 -7.98 3.16
N MET A 193 13.58 -8.30 3.07
CA MET A 193 12.81 -9.12 3.99
C MET A 193 13.48 -10.46 4.36
N ASN A 194 14.09 -11.13 3.41
CA ASN A 194 14.72 -12.44 3.58
C ASN A 194 16.24 -12.38 3.46
N THR A 195 16.84 -11.23 3.76
CA THR A 195 18.29 -11.01 3.69
C THR A 195 18.85 -10.60 5.05
N PRO A 196 20.16 -10.73 5.26
CA PRO A 196 20.81 -10.18 6.46
C PRO A 196 20.67 -8.66 6.63
N LYS A 197 20.23 -7.95 5.58
CA LYS A 197 20.08 -6.49 5.54
C LYS A 197 18.74 -6.00 6.09
N LEU A 198 17.88 -6.89 6.61
CA LEU A 198 16.54 -6.52 7.07
C LEU A 198 16.54 -5.32 8.03
N PHE A 199 17.52 -5.24 8.92
CA PHE A 199 17.62 -4.17 9.91
C PHE A 199 18.45 -2.95 9.47
N ASP A 200 18.99 -2.94 8.25
CA ASP A 200 19.81 -1.82 7.74
C ASP A 200 18.99 -0.52 7.62
N VAL A 201 17.66 -0.61 7.57
CA VAL A 201 16.76 0.54 7.58
C VAL A 201 16.73 1.28 8.92
N ILE A 202 16.95 0.60 10.05
CA ILE A 202 16.79 1.20 11.39
C ILE A 202 17.76 2.37 11.65
N PRO A 203 19.05 2.29 11.33
CA PRO A 203 19.94 3.45 11.38
C PRO A 203 19.45 4.64 10.53
N THR A 204 18.86 4.37 9.37
CA THR A 204 18.27 5.40 8.50
C THR A 204 17.07 6.06 9.18
N CYS A 205 16.15 5.28 9.76
CA CYS A 205 15.03 5.83 10.53
C CYS A 205 15.52 6.74 11.67
N ARG A 206 16.55 6.32 12.41
CA ARG A 206 17.13 7.10 13.52
C ARG A 206 17.81 8.40 13.12
N SER A 207 18.19 8.55 11.85
CA SER A 207 18.74 9.82 11.34
C SER A 207 17.66 10.89 11.16
N LEU A 208 16.39 10.51 11.14
CA LEU A 208 15.25 11.41 10.99
C LEU A 208 14.84 12.04 12.32
N LYS A 209 14.26 13.24 12.23
CA LYS A 209 13.66 13.91 13.40
C LYS A 209 12.30 13.31 13.74
N GLU A 210 11.91 13.38 15.01
CA GLU A 210 10.53 13.07 15.40
C GLU A 210 9.53 14.05 14.75
N PRO A 211 8.36 13.60 14.30
CA PRO A 211 7.83 12.23 14.43
C PRO A 211 8.27 11.26 13.31
N LEU A 212 9.01 11.73 12.29
CA LEU A 212 9.35 10.95 11.10
C LEU A 212 10.18 9.69 11.42
N HIS A 213 11.00 9.73 12.47
CA HIS A 213 11.73 8.56 12.96
C HIS A 213 10.77 7.38 13.23
N LEU A 214 9.71 7.59 14.02
CA LEU A 214 8.76 6.52 14.37
C LEU A 214 7.86 6.14 13.19
N VAL A 215 7.52 7.08 12.31
CA VAL A 215 6.81 6.79 11.05
C VAL A 215 7.65 5.85 10.16
N CYS A 216 8.96 6.06 10.08
CA CYS A 216 9.87 5.18 9.35
C CYS A 216 9.89 3.76 9.94
N VAL A 217 9.93 3.62 11.27
CA VAL A 217 9.85 2.33 11.95
C VAL A 217 8.49 1.66 11.69
N GLU A 218 7.40 2.39 11.74
CA GLU A 218 6.06 1.88 11.42
C GLU A 218 5.99 1.37 9.97
N GLY A 219 6.47 2.16 8.99
CA GLY A 219 6.52 1.76 7.58
C GLY A 219 7.31 0.46 7.38
N PHE A 220 8.46 0.32 8.05
CA PHE A 220 9.24 -0.91 8.02
C PHE A 220 8.42 -2.12 8.49
N LEU A 221 7.69 -2.00 9.61
CA LEU A 221 6.88 -3.09 10.13
C LEU A 221 5.66 -3.41 9.25
N ARG A 222 5.03 -2.41 8.64
CA ARG A 222 4.01 -2.65 7.63
C ARG A 222 4.54 -3.50 6.49
N GLY A 223 5.73 -3.19 5.98
CA GLY A 223 6.40 -3.98 4.95
C GLY A 223 6.71 -5.41 5.39
N VAL A 224 7.16 -5.61 6.65
CA VAL A 224 7.34 -6.97 7.20
C VAL A 224 6.03 -7.75 7.22
N MET A 225 4.91 -7.11 7.57
CA MET A 225 3.59 -7.72 7.55
C MET A 225 3.07 -7.96 6.12
N GLN A 226 3.28 -7.01 5.21
CA GLN A 226 2.76 -7.08 3.84
C GLN A 226 3.45 -8.15 3.00
N PHE A 227 4.78 -8.28 3.14
CA PHE A 227 5.60 -9.18 2.34
C PHE A 227 6.01 -10.46 3.10
N GLY A 228 5.45 -10.70 4.28
CA GLY A 228 5.64 -11.91 5.07
C GLY A 228 5.01 -13.16 4.45
N ALA A 229 5.30 -14.31 5.04
CA ALA A 229 4.69 -15.57 4.61
C ALA A 229 3.18 -15.56 4.90
N PRO A 230 2.33 -15.87 3.91
CA PRO A 230 0.87 -15.82 4.05
C PRO A 230 0.37 -16.61 5.27
N GLU A 231 -0.63 -16.06 5.96
CA GLU A 231 -1.27 -16.59 7.18
C GLU A 231 -0.41 -16.51 8.45
N VAL A 232 0.88 -16.23 8.34
CA VAL A 232 1.82 -16.18 9.49
C VAL A 232 2.72 -14.95 9.47
N GLU A 233 2.37 -13.92 8.69
CA GLU A 233 3.11 -12.67 8.53
C GLU A 233 3.43 -12.04 9.90
N TYR A 234 2.46 -12.06 10.83
CA TYR A 234 2.59 -11.55 12.18
C TYR A 234 3.70 -12.24 13.00
N LYS A 235 3.99 -13.52 12.75
CA LYS A 235 5.02 -14.25 13.51
C LYS A 235 6.38 -13.65 13.29
N LYS A 236 6.73 -13.39 12.02
CA LYS A 236 7.99 -12.74 11.67
C LYS A 236 8.04 -11.31 12.20
N ALA A 237 6.93 -10.57 12.09
CA ALA A 237 6.85 -9.21 12.60
C ALA A 237 7.01 -9.14 14.13
N LEU A 238 6.38 -10.04 14.90
CA LEU A 238 6.57 -10.13 16.34
C LEU A 238 8.00 -10.50 16.73
N GLU A 239 8.64 -11.42 15.98
CA GLU A 239 10.06 -11.76 16.16
C GLU A 239 10.94 -10.52 15.94
N VAL A 240 10.69 -9.78 14.87
CA VAL A 240 11.40 -8.53 14.56
C VAL A 240 11.24 -7.51 15.70
N CYS A 241 10.03 -7.31 16.23
CA CYS A 241 9.80 -6.38 17.36
C CYS A 241 10.55 -6.74 18.64
N GLN A 242 10.90 -8.02 18.83
CA GLN A 242 11.67 -8.49 19.99
C GLN A 242 13.18 -8.31 19.82
N ASP A 243 13.65 -7.97 18.62
CA ASP A 243 15.08 -7.82 18.35
C ASP A 243 15.69 -6.71 19.23
N PRO A 244 16.87 -6.94 19.82
CA PRO A 244 17.55 -5.95 20.65
C PRO A 244 18.01 -4.69 19.89
N VAL A 245 17.93 -4.67 18.57
CA VAL A 245 18.20 -3.49 17.76
C VAL A 245 17.25 -2.34 18.10
N PHE A 246 16.01 -2.62 18.51
CA PHE A 246 15.02 -1.60 18.83
C PHE A 246 15.16 -1.00 20.22
N PHE A 247 15.11 0.34 20.31
CA PHE A 247 14.91 1.06 21.56
C PHE A 247 13.46 0.88 22.04
N GLU A 248 13.17 1.24 23.31
CA GLU A 248 11.84 0.97 23.89
C GLU A 248 10.69 1.70 23.16
N ASN A 249 10.87 2.96 22.76
CA ASN A 249 9.88 3.70 21.98
C ASN A 249 9.67 3.11 20.58
N GLU A 250 10.75 2.70 19.91
CA GLU A 250 10.67 2.01 18.62
C GLU A 250 9.97 0.67 18.73
N ARG A 251 10.26 -0.09 19.80
CA ARG A 251 9.62 -1.36 20.11
C ARG A 251 8.12 -1.20 20.35
N GLN A 252 7.71 -0.15 21.07
CA GLN A 252 6.30 0.17 21.25
C GLN A 252 5.62 0.46 19.91
N THR A 253 6.23 1.28 19.06
CA THR A 253 5.75 1.55 17.69
C THR A 253 5.68 0.28 16.84
N CYS A 254 6.70 -0.58 16.95
CA CYS A 254 6.77 -1.86 16.26
C CYS A 254 5.55 -2.74 16.59
N PHE A 255 5.28 -3.02 17.84
CA PHE A 255 4.13 -3.84 18.25
C PHE A 255 2.80 -3.18 17.87
N ALA A 256 2.68 -1.84 18.01
CA ALA A 256 1.48 -1.12 17.60
C ALA A 256 1.22 -1.27 16.09
N ALA A 257 2.25 -1.14 15.25
CA ALA A 257 2.13 -1.35 13.81
C ALA A 257 1.66 -2.77 13.47
N VAL A 258 2.26 -3.80 14.10
CA VAL A 258 1.87 -5.21 13.88
C VAL A 258 0.40 -5.44 14.27
N LEU A 259 -0.03 -4.95 15.42
CA LEU A 259 -1.40 -5.14 15.91
C LEU A 259 -2.42 -4.43 15.03
N ASN A 260 -2.15 -3.18 14.66
CA ASN A 260 -3.05 -2.39 13.81
C ASN A 260 -3.16 -2.99 12.40
N TYR A 261 -2.04 -3.39 11.80
CA TYR A 261 -2.06 -4.00 10.46
C TYR A 261 -2.68 -5.40 10.45
N SER A 262 -2.59 -6.14 11.56
CA SER A 262 -3.27 -7.43 11.73
C SER A 262 -4.79 -7.32 11.53
N GLY A 263 -5.40 -6.19 11.91
CA GLY A 263 -6.82 -5.93 11.70
C GLY A 263 -7.25 -5.92 10.22
N ALA A 264 -6.35 -5.56 9.30
CA ALA A 264 -6.60 -5.61 7.86
C ALA A 264 -6.37 -7.02 7.27
N LEU A 265 -5.46 -7.79 7.86
CA LEU A 265 -5.04 -9.08 7.32
C LEU A 265 -5.82 -10.28 7.84
N TYR A 266 -6.36 -10.21 9.05
CA TYR A 266 -6.89 -11.39 9.74
C TYR A 266 -8.31 -11.19 10.29
N SER A 267 -8.97 -12.32 10.58
CA SER A 267 -10.24 -12.33 11.32
C SER A 267 -10.06 -11.78 12.73
N LYS A 268 -11.15 -11.27 13.33
CA LYS A 268 -11.16 -10.77 14.72
C LYS A 268 -10.62 -11.79 15.71
N GLU A 269 -11.02 -13.06 15.60
CA GLU A 269 -10.52 -14.15 16.46
C GLU A 269 -8.99 -14.28 16.36
N LYS A 270 -8.44 -14.22 15.15
CA LYS A 270 -6.99 -14.32 14.95
C LYS A 270 -6.25 -13.10 15.48
N VAL A 271 -6.81 -11.90 15.30
CA VAL A 271 -6.25 -10.66 15.89
C VAL A 271 -6.21 -10.77 17.41
N GLN A 272 -7.27 -11.30 18.06
CA GLN A 272 -7.30 -11.51 19.50
C GLN A 272 -6.18 -12.48 19.97
N ASN A 273 -5.99 -13.58 19.26
CA ASN A 273 -4.89 -14.53 19.57
C ASN A 273 -3.50 -13.89 19.42
N ILE A 274 -3.34 -12.99 18.44
CA ILE A 274 -2.09 -12.21 18.27
C ILE A 274 -1.91 -11.26 19.45
N CYS A 275 -2.96 -10.53 19.87
CA CYS A 275 -2.93 -9.66 21.04
C CYS A 275 -2.52 -10.41 22.32
N GLU A 276 -3.02 -11.63 22.53
CA GLU A 276 -2.67 -12.44 23.70
C GLU A 276 -1.19 -12.86 23.71
N SER A 277 -0.56 -12.95 22.53
CA SER A 277 0.86 -13.26 22.40
C SER A 277 1.79 -12.07 22.63
N VAL A 278 1.25 -10.85 22.74
CA VAL A 278 1.99 -9.60 22.97
C VAL A 278 1.92 -9.20 24.45
N GLU A 279 3.05 -8.77 25.02
CA GLU A 279 3.10 -8.26 26.39
C GLU A 279 2.08 -7.12 26.59
N GLU A 280 1.38 -7.09 27.72
CA GLU A 280 0.30 -6.17 28.00
C GLU A 280 0.69 -4.69 27.78
N LYS A 281 1.91 -4.32 28.14
CA LYS A 281 2.42 -2.93 27.99
C LYS A 281 2.52 -2.45 26.53
N TYR A 282 2.51 -3.37 25.54
CA TYR A 282 2.58 -3.07 24.11
C TYR A 282 1.23 -3.22 23.39
N ARG A 283 0.18 -3.67 24.09
CA ARG A 283 -1.14 -3.82 23.49
C ARG A 283 -1.76 -2.47 23.15
N THR A 284 -2.44 -2.40 22.02
CA THR A 284 -3.14 -1.22 21.51
C THR A 284 -4.65 -1.35 21.73
N GLU A 285 -5.40 -0.30 21.37
CA GLU A 285 -6.87 -0.32 21.37
C GLU A 285 -7.43 -1.43 20.48
N THR A 286 -6.70 -1.83 19.43
CA THR A 286 -7.05 -2.97 18.57
C THR A 286 -7.30 -4.26 19.37
N CYS A 287 -6.63 -4.43 20.51
CA CYS A 287 -6.82 -5.56 21.41
C CYS A 287 -8.04 -5.44 22.33
N ASN A 288 -8.65 -4.27 22.44
CA ASN A 288 -9.78 -3.99 23.33
C ASN A 288 -11.14 -3.93 22.59
N THR A 289 -11.13 -3.92 21.26
CA THR A 289 -12.34 -3.92 20.43
C THR A 289 -12.88 -5.34 20.31
N GLN A 290 -13.71 -5.73 21.25
CA GLN A 290 -14.53 -6.96 21.19
C GLN A 290 -15.81 -6.74 20.40
#